data_e66649a255b6148dd72482301cf13c58
#
_entry.id   e66649a255b6148dd72482301cf13c58
#
_cell.length_a   1.000
_cell.length_b   1.000
_cell.length_c   1.000
_cell.angle_alpha   90.00
_cell.angle_beta   90.00
_cell.angle_gamma   90.00
#
_symmetry.space_group_name_H-M   'P 1'
#
loop_
_entity.id
_entity.type
_entity.pdbx_description
1 polymer ?
#
loop_
_entity_poly.entity_id
_entity_poly.type
_entity_poly.pdbx_seq_one_letter_code
_entity_poly.pdbx_strand_id
1 'polypeptide(L)'
;MALRIAFMGTGNFAVPVISKLYNNKFVIEKVYTKNVNKNIKTPVQVFAEKTSIPCTNVSFMDDVSLFKEIQNLKLEAIVVVAFGRILKKNILNEPKFGCFNVHGSALPRWRGSAPIQRSILAGDRETGVTIIKMDEGIDTGPILATKNATIENSDTYTTLENKLSQIGAELISENLIKLSQSETTLKKQEETGTTYAKKISKSESKINWETSANQILRVINASNPSPGAWFNYKGERIKIFEAQKIDKVGNPGIILDSELTISCGDNSIQPIQLQRAGKKILNINDFLLGFKFSVGEKIN
;
A
#
# COMPACT_ATOMS: atom_id res chain seq x y z
N MET A 1 33.08 3.50 -0.74
CA MET A 1 32.72 3.01 0.61
C MET A 1 31.25 2.66 0.62
N ALA A 2 30.83 1.67 1.42
CA ALA A 2 29.41 1.35 1.57
C ALA A 2 28.70 2.46 2.36
N LEU A 3 27.54 2.92 1.88
CA LEU A 3 26.74 3.95 2.55
C LEU A 3 26.21 3.45 3.90
N ARG A 4 26.39 4.26 4.95
CA ARG A 4 25.85 4.03 6.29
C ARG A 4 24.45 4.61 6.38
N ILE A 5 23.46 3.74 6.56
CA ILE A 5 22.06 4.14 6.58
C ILE A 5 21.31 3.63 7.79
N ALA A 6 20.19 4.28 8.12
CA ALA A 6 19.13 3.67 8.89
C ALA A 6 17.93 3.38 7.98
N PHE A 7 17.13 2.40 8.39
CA PHE A 7 15.90 2.04 7.71
C PHE A 7 14.69 2.25 8.63
N MET A 8 13.68 2.96 8.14
CA MET A 8 12.42 3.19 8.84
C MET A 8 11.26 2.59 8.06
N GLY A 9 10.66 1.50 8.56
CA GLY A 9 9.61 0.81 7.83
C GLY A 9 8.75 -0.10 8.69
N THR A 10 7.56 -0.48 8.20
CA THR A 10 6.62 -1.27 9.01
C THR A 10 5.99 -2.44 8.23
N GLY A 11 5.36 -2.19 7.09
CA GLY A 11 4.55 -3.15 6.35
C GLY A 11 5.32 -4.01 5.35
N ASN A 12 4.57 -4.83 4.61
CA ASN A 12 5.11 -5.72 3.59
C ASN A 12 5.82 -4.98 2.45
N PHE A 13 5.34 -3.81 2.06
CA PHE A 13 5.96 -2.95 1.05
C PHE A 13 7.43 -2.62 1.37
N ALA A 14 7.78 -2.56 2.67
CA ALA A 14 9.12 -2.21 3.12
C ALA A 14 10.13 -3.38 3.06
N VAL A 15 9.66 -4.63 3.10
CA VAL A 15 10.56 -5.80 3.21
C VAL A 15 11.43 -6.02 1.98
N PRO A 16 10.93 -5.97 0.72
CA PRO A 16 11.80 -6.06 -0.45
C PRO A 16 12.84 -4.94 -0.52
N VAL A 17 12.47 -3.73 -0.07
CA VAL A 17 13.36 -2.57 -0.06
C VAL A 17 14.54 -2.78 0.88
N ILE A 18 14.27 -3.12 2.16
CA ILE A 18 15.36 -3.38 3.13
C ILE A 18 16.19 -4.59 2.73
N SER A 19 15.58 -5.64 2.18
CA SER A 19 16.28 -6.83 1.69
C SER A 19 17.27 -6.48 0.56
N LYS A 20 16.84 -5.65 -0.40
CA LYS A 20 17.70 -5.21 -1.50
C LYS A 20 18.87 -4.37 -1.00
N LEU A 21 18.63 -3.42 -0.10
CA LEU A 21 19.69 -2.60 0.50
C LEU A 21 20.72 -3.46 1.25
N TYR A 22 20.24 -4.44 2.03
CA TYR A 22 21.10 -5.38 2.74
C TYR A 22 21.97 -6.21 1.79
N ASN A 23 21.35 -6.79 0.75
CA ASN A 23 22.04 -7.61 -0.24
C ASN A 23 23.05 -6.81 -1.09
N ASN A 24 22.78 -5.53 -1.33
CA ASN A 24 23.67 -4.60 -2.03
C ASN A 24 24.74 -3.98 -1.10
N LYS A 25 24.91 -4.58 0.09
CA LYS A 25 25.98 -4.26 1.06
C LYS A 25 25.96 -2.81 1.58
N PHE A 26 24.77 -2.19 1.67
CA PHE A 26 24.61 -1.00 2.49
C PHE A 26 24.87 -1.35 3.97
N VAL A 27 25.53 -0.47 4.70
CA VAL A 27 25.70 -0.64 6.15
C VAL A 27 24.43 -0.15 6.83
N ILE A 28 23.49 -1.07 7.14
CA ILE A 28 22.24 -0.74 7.83
C ILE A 28 22.54 -0.75 9.34
N GLU A 29 22.81 0.42 9.89
CA GLU A 29 23.19 0.58 11.32
C GLU A 29 22.02 0.27 12.26
N LYS A 30 20.80 0.64 11.86
CA LYS A 30 19.62 0.52 12.70
C LYS A 30 18.36 0.43 11.86
N VAL A 31 17.43 -0.38 12.32
CA VAL A 31 16.05 -0.45 11.82
C VAL A 31 15.09 0.17 12.83
N TYR A 32 14.20 1.01 12.35
CA TYR A 32 13.10 1.56 13.14
C TYR A 32 11.77 1.08 12.56
N THR A 33 10.93 0.54 13.42
CA THR A 33 9.59 0.11 13.03
C THR A 33 8.54 0.73 13.94
N LYS A 34 7.28 0.75 13.50
CA LYS A 34 6.17 1.27 14.29
C LYS A 34 5.10 0.20 14.46
N ASN A 35 4.88 -0.25 15.69
CA ASN A 35 3.84 -1.20 16.01
C ASN A 35 3.26 -0.95 17.41
N VAL A 36 1.98 -0.60 17.46
CA VAL A 36 1.26 -0.40 18.73
C VAL A 36 0.90 -1.71 19.43
N ASN A 37 0.81 -2.81 18.70
CA ASN A 37 0.59 -4.14 19.28
C ASN A 37 1.93 -4.84 19.55
N LYS A 38 2.36 -4.81 20.81
CA LYS A 38 3.64 -5.39 21.24
C LYS A 38 3.75 -6.91 21.02
N ASN A 39 2.63 -7.61 20.90
CA ASN A 39 2.59 -9.08 20.76
C ASN A 39 2.74 -9.54 19.31
N ILE A 40 2.70 -8.63 18.33
CA ILE A 40 2.81 -8.96 16.91
C ILE A 40 4.02 -8.25 16.34
N LYS A 41 5.00 -9.01 15.82
CA LYS A 41 6.15 -8.44 15.13
C LYS A 41 5.75 -7.90 13.76
N THR A 42 6.29 -6.75 13.39
CA THR A 42 6.14 -6.24 12.01
C THR A 42 6.98 -7.06 11.04
N PRO A 43 6.61 -7.11 9.74
CA PRO A 43 7.44 -7.79 8.71
C PRO A 43 8.89 -7.28 8.70
N VAL A 44 9.10 -5.98 8.87
CA VAL A 44 10.43 -5.37 8.93
C VAL A 44 11.20 -5.78 10.18
N GLN A 45 10.53 -5.90 11.33
CA GLN A 45 11.15 -6.41 12.57
C GLN A 45 11.59 -7.87 12.41
N VAL A 46 10.77 -8.72 11.80
CA VAL A 46 11.13 -10.12 11.51
C VAL A 46 12.36 -10.19 10.60
N PHE A 47 12.45 -9.32 9.59
CA PHE A 47 13.63 -9.26 8.72
C PHE A 47 14.88 -8.84 9.52
N ALA A 48 14.79 -7.78 10.33
CA ALA A 48 15.91 -7.27 11.13
C ALA A 48 16.45 -8.33 12.09
N GLU A 49 15.57 -9.08 12.75
CA GLU A 49 15.97 -10.18 13.64
C GLU A 49 16.70 -11.31 12.88
N LYS A 50 16.21 -11.70 11.70
CA LYS A 50 16.84 -12.72 10.86
C LYS A 50 18.23 -12.33 10.36
N THR A 51 18.48 -11.04 10.19
CA THR A 51 19.75 -10.48 9.70
C THR A 51 20.63 -9.94 10.80
N SER A 52 20.20 -10.06 12.07
CA SER A 52 20.91 -9.54 13.26
C SER A 52 21.14 -8.02 13.22
N ILE A 53 20.29 -7.27 12.52
CA ILE A 53 20.33 -5.81 12.48
C ILE A 53 19.59 -5.27 13.73
N PRO A 54 20.18 -4.35 14.51
CA PRO A 54 19.50 -3.74 15.65
C PRO A 54 18.17 -3.10 15.24
N CYS A 55 17.07 -3.43 15.94
CA CYS A 55 15.72 -2.94 15.61
C CYS A 55 15.05 -2.32 16.83
N THR A 56 14.48 -1.13 16.66
CA THR A 56 13.73 -0.40 17.68
C THR A 56 12.29 -0.15 17.24
N ASN A 57 11.32 -0.49 18.11
CA ASN A 57 9.93 -0.08 17.93
C ASN A 57 9.73 1.33 18.50
N VAL A 58 9.47 2.30 17.63
CA VAL A 58 9.35 3.72 18.00
C VAL A 58 7.93 4.15 18.38
N SER A 59 6.96 3.22 18.52
CA SER A 59 5.58 3.58 18.88
C SER A 59 5.45 4.32 20.20
N PHE A 60 6.42 4.11 21.09
CA PHE A 60 6.44 4.67 22.45
C PHE A 60 7.67 5.55 22.71
N MET A 61 8.42 5.89 21.66
CA MET A 61 9.58 6.77 21.72
C MET A 61 9.18 8.19 21.32
N ASP A 62 9.56 9.18 22.12
CA ASP A 62 9.38 10.59 21.77
C ASP A 62 10.37 11.05 20.69
N ASP A 63 10.11 12.24 20.11
CA ASP A 63 10.92 12.75 19.00
C ASP A 63 12.32 13.18 19.45
N VAL A 64 12.50 13.57 20.71
CA VAL A 64 13.81 14.00 21.24
C VAL A 64 14.73 12.79 21.42
N SER A 65 14.21 11.71 21.99
CA SER A 65 14.94 10.45 22.16
C SER A 65 15.31 9.83 20.81
N LEU A 66 14.38 9.84 19.85
CA LEU A 66 14.64 9.35 18.49
C LEU A 66 15.72 10.18 17.80
N PHE A 67 15.66 11.51 17.90
CA PHE A 67 16.67 12.39 17.31
C PHE A 67 18.07 12.16 17.91
N LYS A 68 18.19 12.08 19.24
CA LYS A 68 19.47 11.79 19.90
C LYS A 68 20.09 10.46 19.45
N GLU A 69 19.24 9.43 19.31
CA GLU A 69 19.72 8.13 18.84
C GLU A 69 20.22 8.21 17.38
N ILE A 70 19.47 8.87 16.48
CA ILE A 70 19.87 9.06 15.08
C ILE A 70 21.17 9.86 14.97
N GLN A 71 21.33 10.92 15.74
CA GLN A 71 22.52 11.78 15.74
C GLN A 71 23.78 10.99 16.10
N ASN A 72 23.69 10.09 17.08
CA ASN A 72 24.82 9.25 17.51
C ASN A 72 25.27 8.24 16.43
N LEU A 73 24.39 7.87 15.50
CA LEU A 73 24.69 6.89 14.45
C LEU A 73 25.50 7.47 13.28
N LYS A 74 25.60 8.81 13.15
CA LYS A 74 26.33 9.51 12.08
C LYS A 74 26.01 8.96 10.70
N LEU A 75 24.72 8.93 10.37
CA LEU A 75 24.19 8.34 9.15
C LEU A 75 24.45 9.21 7.92
N GLU A 76 24.63 8.57 6.76
CA GLU A 76 24.68 9.27 5.49
C GLU A 76 23.28 9.47 4.89
N ALA A 77 22.37 8.51 5.08
CA ALA A 77 20.97 8.64 4.66
C ALA A 77 20.04 7.84 5.59
N ILE A 78 18.75 8.19 5.59
CA ILE A 78 17.68 7.36 6.15
C ILE A 78 16.74 6.97 5.02
N VAL A 79 16.44 5.68 4.88
CA VAL A 79 15.42 5.18 3.95
C VAL A 79 14.12 4.92 4.70
N VAL A 80 13.05 5.56 4.23
CA VAL A 80 11.73 5.52 4.87
C VAL A 80 10.74 4.81 3.94
N VAL A 81 10.02 3.80 4.44
CA VAL A 81 9.08 3.01 3.63
C VAL A 81 7.86 2.63 4.46
N ALA A 82 6.69 3.16 4.13
CA ALA A 82 5.44 2.86 4.83
C ALA A 82 5.57 2.89 6.38
N PHE A 83 6.25 3.90 6.92
CA PHE A 83 6.61 3.99 8.34
C PHE A 83 5.46 4.48 9.23
N GLY A 84 4.60 5.35 8.71
CA GLY A 84 3.40 5.81 9.40
C GLY A 84 3.68 6.73 10.62
N ARG A 85 4.82 7.43 10.65
CA ARG A 85 5.14 8.49 11.60
C ARG A 85 5.68 9.70 10.85
N ILE A 86 5.22 10.89 11.22
CA ILE A 86 5.75 12.15 10.70
C ILE A 86 7.11 12.38 11.35
N LEU A 87 8.13 12.61 10.54
CA LEU A 87 9.47 12.95 10.99
C LEU A 87 9.62 14.47 11.12
N LYS A 88 10.21 14.90 12.24
CA LYS A 88 10.47 16.33 12.50
C LYS A 88 11.67 16.82 11.69
N LYS A 89 11.73 18.12 11.43
CA LYS A 89 12.75 18.79 10.63
C LYS A 89 14.19 18.46 11.05
N ASN A 90 14.45 18.39 12.36
CA ASN A 90 15.77 18.00 12.87
C ASN A 90 16.17 16.59 12.45
N ILE A 91 15.23 15.62 12.46
CA ILE A 91 15.47 14.24 11.98
C ILE A 91 15.68 14.22 10.47
N LEU A 92 14.86 14.96 9.71
CA LEU A 92 14.94 15.01 8.24
C LEU A 92 16.29 15.54 7.75
N ASN A 93 16.90 16.46 8.47
CA ASN A 93 18.14 17.14 8.10
C ASN A 93 19.41 16.57 8.78
N GLU A 94 19.27 15.61 9.70
CA GLU A 94 20.43 15.05 10.42
C GLU A 94 21.34 14.21 9.52
N PRO A 95 20.84 13.28 8.67
CA PRO A 95 21.73 12.52 7.79
C PRO A 95 22.36 13.39 6.72
N LYS A 96 23.60 13.10 6.34
CA LYS A 96 24.36 13.85 5.33
C LYS A 96 23.59 14.14 4.04
N PHE A 97 22.88 13.12 3.50
CA PHE A 97 22.08 13.26 2.29
C PHE A 97 20.58 13.50 2.60
N GLY A 98 20.15 13.32 3.87
CA GLY A 98 18.78 13.46 4.34
C GLY A 98 18.00 12.14 4.37
N CYS A 99 16.67 12.25 4.44
CA CYS A 99 15.75 11.12 4.48
C CYS A 99 15.10 10.92 3.12
N PHE A 100 15.01 9.67 2.65
CA PHE A 100 14.41 9.32 1.36
C PHE A 100 13.20 8.40 1.57
N ASN A 101 12.06 8.79 1.02
CA ASN A 101 10.84 7.98 1.04
C ASN A 101 10.68 7.23 -0.27
N VAL A 102 10.38 5.92 -0.18
CA VAL A 102 9.94 5.09 -1.31
C VAL A 102 8.42 5.18 -1.37
N HIS A 103 7.90 6.00 -2.28
CA HIS A 103 6.48 6.30 -2.40
C HIS A 103 5.85 5.49 -3.53
N GLY A 104 4.72 4.83 -3.25
CA GLY A 104 4.05 3.90 -4.18
C GLY A 104 3.13 4.58 -5.19
N SER A 105 3.55 5.68 -5.79
CA SER A 105 2.92 6.31 -6.96
C SER A 105 3.93 7.06 -7.82
N ALA A 106 3.53 7.40 -9.05
CA ALA A 106 4.23 8.38 -9.89
C ALA A 106 3.83 9.80 -9.46
N LEU A 107 4.60 10.38 -8.52
CA LEU A 107 4.36 11.75 -8.05
C LEU A 107 4.49 12.77 -9.19
N PRO A 108 3.70 13.87 -9.15
CA PRO A 108 2.94 14.39 -8.01
C PRO A 108 1.55 13.78 -7.81
N ARG A 109 1.15 12.79 -8.62
CA ARG A 109 -0.14 12.11 -8.44
C ARG A 109 -0.11 11.20 -7.22
N TRP A 110 -1.17 11.27 -6.39
CA TRP A 110 -1.38 10.43 -5.20
C TRP A 110 -0.38 10.67 -4.05
N ARG A 111 -0.07 11.94 -3.71
CA ARG A 111 0.59 12.27 -2.44
C ARG A 111 -0.25 11.77 -1.26
N GLY A 112 0.34 11.10 -0.27
CA GLY A 112 -0.33 10.67 0.95
C GLY A 112 -0.26 9.17 1.24
N SER A 113 -1.16 8.67 2.08
CA SER A 113 -0.99 7.40 2.79
C SER A 113 -1.50 6.14 2.06
N ALA A 114 -2.28 6.28 0.97
CA ALA A 114 -2.88 5.14 0.27
C ALA A 114 -2.79 5.23 -1.26
N PRO A 115 -1.60 5.55 -1.84
CA PRO A 115 -1.45 5.79 -3.27
C PRO A 115 -1.85 4.58 -4.13
N ILE A 116 -1.47 3.38 -3.72
CA ILE A 116 -1.74 2.13 -4.45
C ILE A 116 -3.25 1.86 -4.54
N GLN A 117 -3.97 1.95 -3.42
CA GLN A 117 -5.42 1.74 -3.42
C GLN A 117 -6.14 2.82 -4.24
N ARG A 118 -5.70 4.07 -4.14
CA ARG A 118 -6.32 5.17 -4.87
C ARG A 118 -6.13 5.06 -6.37
N SER A 119 -4.98 4.59 -6.85
CA SER A 119 -4.76 4.36 -8.28
C SER A 119 -5.67 3.26 -8.83
N ILE A 120 -5.87 2.15 -8.10
CA ILE A 120 -6.81 1.09 -8.47
C ILE A 120 -8.25 1.62 -8.49
N LEU A 121 -8.69 2.31 -7.43
CA LEU A 121 -10.05 2.86 -7.32
C LEU A 121 -10.36 3.86 -8.43
N ALA A 122 -9.40 4.71 -8.79
CA ALA A 122 -9.56 5.68 -9.87
C ALA A 122 -9.58 5.01 -11.26
N GLY A 123 -9.11 3.77 -11.36
CA GLY A 123 -8.98 3.04 -12.62
C GLY A 123 -7.84 3.57 -13.47
N ASP A 124 -6.78 4.04 -12.82
CA ASP A 124 -5.56 4.41 -13.51
C ASP A 124 -5.00 3.19 -14.24
N ARG A 125 -4.53 3.38 -15.46
CA ARG A 125 -3.89 2.31 -16.25
C ARG A 125 -2.40 2.19 -15.94
N GLU A 126 -1.84 3.24 -15.35
CA GLU A 126 -0.43 3.34 -15.00
C GLU A 126 -0.28 4.01 -13.63
N THR A 127 0.70 3.58 -12.89
CA THR A 127 1.17 4.19 -11.65
C THR A 127 2.70 4.13 -11.64
N GLY A 128 3.34 4.11 -10.46
CA GLY A 128 4.78 3.97 -10.38
C GLY A 128 5.29 3.97 -8.96
N VAL A 129 6.59 4.09 -8.85
CA VAL A 129 7.28 4.36 -7.58
C VAL A 129 8.14 5.60 -7.76
N THR A 130 8.07 6.49 -6.81
CA THR A 130 8.90 7.69 -6.76
C THR A 130 9.75 7.69 -5.50
N ILE A 131 11.05 7.92 -5.65
CA ILE A 131 11.95 8.18 -4.52
C ILE A 131 12.03 9.69 -4.35
N ILE A 132 11.64 10.18 -3.18
CA ILE A 132 11.73 11.60 -2.84
C ILE A 132 12.66 11.83 -1.65
N LYS A 133 13.40 12.94 -1.65
CA LYS A 133 14.01 13.46 -0.44
C LYS A 133 12.91 14.12 0.38
N MET A 134 12.67 13.62 1.58
CA MET A 134 11.57 14.10 2.43
C MET A 134 11.79 15.53 2.89
N ASP A 135 10.72 16.28 2.94
CA ASP A 135 10.59 17.59 3.56
C ASP A 135 9.49 17.59 4.65
N GLU A 136 9.10 18.74 5.14
CA GLU A 136 8.07 18.87 6.19
C GLU A 136 6.65 18.67 5.66
N GLY A 137 6.45 18.63 4.32
CA GLY A 137 5.16 18.41 3.68
C GLY A 137 4.83 16.92 3.52
N ILE A 138 3.63 16.65 3.02
CA ILE A 138 3.19 15.28 2.75
C ILE A 138 3.57 14.91 1.32
N ASP A 139 4.66 14.16 1.16
CA ASP A 139 5.21 13.69 -0.11
C ASP A 139 5.46 14.82 -1.13
N THR A 140 5.86 16.00 -0.65
CA THR A 140 6.12 17.21 -1.45
C THR A 140 7.58 17.41 -1.81
N GLY A 141 8.46 16.66 -1.18
CA GLY A 141 9.90 16.79 -1.35
C GLY A 141 10.39 16.53 -2.77
N PRO A 142 11.61 16.99 -3.12
CA PRO A 142 12.15 16.84 -4.46
C PRO A 142 12.39 15.36 -4.81
N ILE A 143 12.17 15.04 -6.10
CA ILE A 143 12.27 13.69 -6.65
C ILE A 143 13.75 13.36 -6.93
N LEU A 144 14.18 12.21 -6.42
CA LEU A 144 15.46 11.59 -6.77
C LEU A 144 15.34 10.74 -8.03
N ALA A 145 14.31 9.90 -8.10
CA ALA A 145 14.03 9.03 -9.25
C ALA A 145 12.56 8.62 -9.29
N THR A 146 12.04 8.30 -10.48
CA THR A 146 10.70 7.74 -10.70
C THR A 146 10.78 6.60 -11.70
N LYS A 147 9.98 5.54 -11.48
CA LYS A 147 9.79 4.44 -12.43
C LYS A 147 8.32 4.08 -12.51
N ASN A 148 7.75 4.15 -13.71
CA ASN A 148 6.36 3.82 -13.97
C ASN A 148 6.11 2.31 -14.01
N ALA A 149 4.86 1.92 -13.77
CA ALA A 149 4.37 0.54 -13.80
C ALA A 149 2.92 0.50 -14.28
N THR A 150 2.58 -0.45 -15.15
CA THR A 150 1.21 -0.68 -15.60
C THR A 150 0.39 -1.32 -14.48
N ILE A 151 -0.89 -0.91 -14.39
CA ILE A 151 -1.90 -1.54 -13.54
C ILE A 151 -2.75 -2.44 -14.43
N GLU A 152 -2.71 -3.73 -14.16
CA GLU A 152 -3.56 -4.72 -14.85
C GLU A 152 -4.97 -4.73 -14.25
N ASN A 153 -5.98 -5.11 -15.04
CA ASN A 153 -7.35 -5.19 -14.54
C ASN A 153 -7.54 -6.20 -13.40
N SER A 154 -6.67 -7.20 -13.34
CA SER A 154 -6.62 -8.22 -12.27
C SER A 154 -5.82 -7.79 -11.04
N ASP A 155 -5.09 -6.65 -11.09
CA ASP A 155 -4.28 -6.22 -9.96
C ASP A 155 -5.15 -5.88 -8.76
N THR A 156 -4.92 -6.60 -7.67
CA THR A 156 -5.40 -6.23 -6.33
C THR A 156 -4.39 -5.30 -5.66
N TYR A 157 -4.77 -4.71 -4.52
CA TYR A 157 -3.80 -3.97 -3.70
C TYR A 157 -2.54 -4.80 -3.42
N THR A 158 -2.71 -6.07 -3.05
CA THR A 158 -1.57 -6.94 -2.69
C THR A 158 -0.65 -7.23 -3.88
N THR A 159 -1.19 -7.53 -5.06
CA THR A 159 -0.36 -7.83 -6.25
C THR A 159 0.38 -6.58 -6.71
N LEU A 160 -0.30 -5.44 -6.74
CA LEU A 160 0.29 -4.17 -7.12
C LEU A 160 1.31 -3.68 -6.07
N GLU A 161 1.02 -3.84 -4.77
CA GLU A 161 1.96 -3.55 -3.67
C GLU A 161 3.27 -4.34 -3.85
N ASN A 162 3.18 -5.64 -4.13
CA ASN A 162 4.35 -6.48 -4.35
C ASN A 162 5.14 -6.03 -5.59
N LYS A 163 4.48 -5.76 -6.71
CA LYS A 163 5.10 -5.25 -7.94
C LYS A 163 5.85 -3.94 -7.70
N LEU A 164 5.20 -2.97 -7.07
CA LEU A 164 5.78 -1.66 -6.78
C LEU A 164 6.89 -1.72 -5.74
N SER A 165 6.80 -2.61 -4.74
CA SER A 165 7.85 -2.78 -3.73
C SER A 165 9.16 -3.29 -4.33
N GLN A 166 9.11 -4.19 -5.32
CA GLN A 166 10.30 -4.65 -6.05
C GLN A 166 10.91 -3.52 -6.88
N ILE A 167 10.07 -2.77 -7.61
CA ILE A 167 10.51 -1.60 -8.36
C ILE A 167 11.17 -0.57 -7.43
N GLY A 168 10.56 -0.31 -6.27
CA GLY A 168 11.09 0.62 -5.28
C GLY A 168 12.42 0.18 -4.69
N ALA A 169 12.58 -1.12 -4.47
CA ALA A 169 13.81 -1.71 -3.97
C ALA A 169 15.00 -1.48 -4.91
N GLU A 170 14.80 -1.76 -6.21
CA GLU A 170 15.82 -1.50 -7.22
C GLU A 170 16.12 0.01 -7.32
N LEU A 171 15.06 0.81 -7.46
CA LEU A 171 15.16 2.25 -7.70
C LEU A 171 15.91 2.99 -6.57
N ILE A 172 15.59 2.71 -5.30
CA ILE A 172 16.27 3.37 -4.16
C ILE A 172 17.72 2.94 -4.05
N SER A 173 18.00 1.64 -4.22
CA SER A 173 19.36 1.10 -4.09
C SER A 173 20.31 1.71 -5.13
N GLU A 174 19.91 1.76 -6.40
CA GLU A 174 20.71 2.34 -7.47
C GLU A 174 20.93 3.85 -7.28
N ASN A 175 19.85 4.58 -6.95
CA ASN A 175 19.91 6.04 -6.94
C ASN A 175 20.56 6.61 -5.67
N LEU A 176 20.56 5.91 -4.53
CA LEU A 176 21.36 6.31 -3.37
C LEU A 176 22.86 6.19 -3.64
N ILE A 177 23.28 5.17 -4.38
CA ILE A 177 24.70 5.03 -4.79
C ILE A 177 25.07 6.19 -5.70
N LYS A 178 24.29 6.45 -6.76
CA LYS A 178 24.54 7.57 -7.69
C LYS A 178 24.58 8.92 -6.96
N LEU A 179 23.66 9.13 -5.99
CA LEU A 179 23.64 10.35 -5.19
C LEU A 179 24.92 10.52 -4.37
N SER A 180 25.43 9.45 -3.77
CA SER A 180 26.66 9.48 -2.99
C SER A 180 27.91 9.78 -3.82
N GLN A 181 27.86 9.47 -5.11
CA GLN A 181 28.91 9.72 -6.11
C GLN A 181 28.72 11.05 -6.84
N SER A 182 27.68 11.83 -6.49
CA SER A 182 27.29 13.07 -7.18
C SER A 182 26.92 12.86 -8.67
N GLU A 183 26.46 11.67 -9.03
CA GLU A 183 26.06 11.30 -10.39
C GLU A 183 24.58 11.56 -10.68
N THR A 184 23.84 12.10 -9.71
CA THR A 184 22.42 12.44 -9.84
C THR A 184 22.07 13.69 -9.07
N THR A 185 20.95 14.31 -9.45
CA THR A 185 20.43 15.52 -8.81
C THR A 185 18.96 15.35 -8.44
N LEU A 186 18.54 16.10 -7.44
CA LEU A 186 17.16 16.17 -7.02
C LEU A 186 16.37 17.13 -7.91
N LYS A 187 15.17 16.72 -8.36
CA LYS A 187 14.27 17.54 -9.18
C LYS A 187 13.07 17.98 -8.36
N LYS A 188 12.75 19.27 -8.37
CA LYS A 188 11.54 19.78 -7.73
C LYS A 188 10.32 19.13 -8.38
N GLN A 189 9.30 18.78 -7.57
CA GLN A 189 8.01 18.31 -8.09
C GLN A 189 7.28 19.45 -8.79
N GLU A 190 6.57 19.11 -9.86
CA GLU A 190 5.60 20.01 -10.47
C GLU A 190 4.31 20.03 -9.64
N GLU A 191 3.60 21.16 -9.62
CA GLU A 191 2.30 21.24 -8.96
C GLU A 191 1.16 20.73 -9.85
N THR A 192 1.34 20.79 -11.17
CA THR A 192 0.38 20.30 -12.16
C THR A 192 0.20 18.79 -12.02
N GLY A 193 -1.06 18.34 -11.96
CA GLY A 193 -1.39 16.90 -11.79
C GLY A 193 -1.33 16.41 -10.34
N THR A 194 -1.09 17.28 -9.37
CA THR A 194 -1.10 16.91 -7.95
C THR A 194 -2.47 16.41 -7.53
N THR A 195 -2.49 15.22 -6.92
CA THR A 195 -3.67 14.63 -6.26
C THR A 195 -3.28 14.01 -4.93
N TYR A 196 -4.30 13.76 -4.06
CA TYR A 196 -4.05 13.27 -2.70
C TYR A 196 -4.68 11.91 -2.45
N ALA A 197 -3.91 11.02 -1.83
CA ALA A 197 -4.27 9.63 -1.52
C ALA A 197 -4.59 9.47 -0.03
N LYS A 198 -5.80 9.87 0.38
CA LYS A 198 -6.30 9.63 1.74
C LYS A 198 -6.51 8.13 1.96
N LYS A 199 -6.27 7.67 3.19
CA LYS A 199 -6.52 6.29 3.61
C LYS A 199 -7.96 5.87 3.28
N ILE A 200 -8.13 4.64 2.80
CA ILE A 200 -9.45 4.07 2.50
C ILE A 200 -10.22 3.82 3.80
N SER A 201 -11.42 4.34 3.87
CA SER A 201 -12.33 4.11 5.00
C SER A 201 -13.14 2.82 4.80
N LYS A 202 -13.67 2.28 5.91
CA LYS A 202 -14.57 1.12 5.84
C LYS A 202 -15.87 1.42 5.07
N SER A 203 -16.33 2.68 5.07
CA SER A 203 -17.52 3.10 4.33
C SER A 203 -17.27 3.14 2.82
N GLU A 204 -16.09 3.57 2.38
CA GLU A 204 -15.71 3.55 0.95
C GLU A 204 -15.61 2.13 0.38
N SER A 205 -15.44 1.11 1.23
CA SER A 205 -15.41 -0.30 0.81
C SER A 205 -16.80 -0.93 0.76
N LYS A 206 -17.88 -0.20 1.12
CA LYS A 206 -19.24 -0.67 0.87
C LYS A 206 -19.52 -0.64 -0.63
N ILE A 207 -19.98 -1.79 -1.17
CA ILE A 207 -20.32 -1.91 -2.58
C ILE A 207 -21.59 -1.08 -2.84
N ASN A 208 -21.53 -0.22 -3.84
CA ASN A 208 -22.68 0.48 -4.40
C ASN A 208 -23.08 -0.19 -5.74
N TRP A 209 -24.16 -0.96 -5.71
CA TRP A 209 -24.63 -1.71 -6.88
C TRP A 209 -25.12 -0.84 -8.04
N GLU A 210 -25.43 0.43 -7.80
CA GLU A 210 -25.82 1.38 -8.85
C GLU A 210 -24.63 1.82 -9.74
N THR A 211 -23.40 1.50 -9.33
CA THR A 211 -22.20 1.77 -10.14
C THR A 211 -21.91 0.64 -11.12
N SER A 212 -21.02 0.87 -12.08
CA SER A 212 -20.66 -0.13 -13.08
C SER A 212 -19.97 -1.35 -12.49
N ALA A 213 -20.09 -2.51 -13.13
CA ALA A 213 -19.38 -3.72 -12.75
C ALA A 213 -17.87 -3.49 -12.62
N ASN A 214 -17.28 -2.70 -13.55
CA ASN A 214 -15.87 -2.35 -13.50
C ASN A 214 -15.52 -1.49 -12.27
N GLN A 215 -16.38 -0.54 -11.87
CA GLN A 215 -16.17 0.24 -10.65
C GLN A 215 -16.24 -0.63 -9.39
N ILE A 216 -17.19 -1.57 -9.33
CA ILE A 216 -17.31 -2.51 -8.22
C ILE A 216 -16.06 -3.41 -8.13
N LEU A 217 -15.58 -3.93 -9.25
CA LEU A 217 -14.32 -4.71 -9.29
C LEU A 217 -13.13 -3.91 -8.77
N ARG A 218 -13.03 -2.62 -9.11
CA ARG A 218 -11.98 -1.73 -8.56
C ARG A 218 -12.09 -1.59 -7.03
N VAL A 219 -13.32 -1.47 -6.49
CA VAL A 219 -13.53 -1.42 -5.03
C VAL A 219 -13.11 -2.74 -4.38
N ILE A 220 -13.44 -3.88 -4.99
CA ILE A 220 -13.03 -5.20 -4.50
C ILE A 220 -11.49 -5.30 -4.49
N ASN A 221 -10.85 -5.01 -5.61
CA ASN A 221 -9.42 -5.14 -5.79
C ASN A 221 -8.62 -4.18 -4.89
N ALA A 222 -9.02 -2.91 -4.78
CA ALA A 222 -8.36 -1.92 -3.93
C ALA A 222 -8.54 -2.20 -2.43
N SER A 223 -9.62 -2.88 -2.05
CA SER A 223 -9.94 -3.21 -0.65
C SER A 223 -9.40 -4.57 -0.20
N ASN A 224 -8.86 -5.39 -1.10
CA ASN A 224 -8.36 -6.72 -0.80
C ASN A 224 -6.88 -6.66 -0.31
N PRO A 225 -6.50 -7.22 0.84
CA PRO A 225 -7.33 -8.00 1.76
C PRO A 225 -8.05 -7.17 2.83
N SER A 226 -7.72 -5.90 2.98
CA SER A 226 -8.26 -5.05 4.05
C SER A 226 -8.55 -3.63 3.53
N PRO A 227 -9.73 -3.08 3.88
CA PRO A 227 -10.75 -3.60 4.81
C PRO A 227 -11.65 -4.70 4.25
N GLY A 228 -11.57 -5.03 2.95
CA GLY A 228 -12.44 -5.93 2.19
C GLY A 228 -13.70 -5.21 1.72
N ALA A 229 -14.01 -5.32 0.41
CA ALA A 229 -15.28 -4.81 -0.15
C ALA A 229 -16.47 -5.59 0.43
N TRP A 230 -17.58 -4.92 0.75
CA TRP A 230 -18.67 -5.55 1.47
C TRP A 230 -20.05 -5.02 1.08
N PHE A 231 -21.04 -5.86 1.32
CA PHE A 231 -22.46 -5.53 1.23
C PHE A 231 -23.23 -6.16 2.39
N ASN A 232 -24.49 -5.76 2.60
CA ASN A 232 -25.38 -6.39 3.57
C ASN A 232 -26.40 -7.28 2.86
N TYR A 233 -26.63 -8.46 3.42
CA TYR A 233 -27.70 -9.36 3.01
C TYR A 233 -28.38 -9.94 4.26
N LYS A 234 -29.70 -9.73 4.38
CA LYS A 234 -30.51 -10.18 5.53
C LYS A 234 -29.88 -9.82 6.90
N GLY A 235 -29.33 -8.60 7.02
CA GLY A 235 -28.74 -8.11 8.26
C GLY A 235 -27.30 -8.58 8.52
N GLU A 236 -26.74 -9.45 7.68
CA GLU A 236 -25.37 -9.91 7.79
C GLU A 236 -24.46 -9.20 6.80
N ARG A 237 -23.25 -8.80 7.26
CA ARG A 237 -22.21 -8.27 6.39
C ARG A 237 -21.46 -9.39 5.70
N ILE A 238 -21.44 -9.34 4.38
CA ILE A 238 -20.70 -10.27 3.53
C ILE A 238 -19.62 -9.48 2.79
N LYS A 239 -18.40 -10.00 2.79
CA LYS A 239 -17.29 -9.43 2.03
C LYS A 239 -17.03 -10.23 0.76
N ILE A 240 -16.64 -9.51 -0.30
CA ILE A 240 -16.14 -10.09 -1.55
C ILE A 240 -14.64 -9.77 -1.64
N PHE A 241 -13.82 -10.79 -1.86
CA PHE A 241 -12.37 -10.67 -2.03
C PHE A 241 -11.95 -10.84 -3.48
N GLU A 242 -12.75 -11.58 -4.26
CA GLU A 242 -12.49 -11.82 -5.66
C GLU A 242 -13.83 -11.94 -6.39
N ALA A 243 -13.93 -11.35 -7.58
CA ALA A 243 -15.10 -11.43 -8.45
C ALA A 243 -14.67 -11.26 -9.91
N GLN A 244 -15.54 -11.73 -10.81
CA GLN A 244 -15.39 -11.52 -12.25
C GLN A 244 -16.58 -10.76 -12.81
N LYS A 245 -16.34 -10.06 -13.93
CA LYS A 245 -17.40 -9.42 -14.70
C LYS A 245 -18.17 -10.47 -15.51
N ILE A 246 -19.49 -10.34 -15.54
CA ILE A 246 -20.40 -11.16 -16.34
C ILE A 246 -21.23 -10.25 -17.23
N ASP A 247 -21.34 -10.57 -18.50
CA ASP A 247 -22.14 -9.83 -19.48
C ASP A 247 -23.63 -10.20 -19.36
N LYS A 248 -24.21 -9.96 -18.19
CA LYS A 248 -25.65 -10.05 -17.91
C LYS A 248 -26.13 -8.70 -17.41
N VAL A 249 -27.36 -8.34 -17.73
CA VAL A 249 -27.97 -7.05 -17.36
C VAL A 249 -29.23 -7.31 -16.54
N GLY A 250 -29.46 -6.49 -15.55
CA GLY A 250 -30.65 -6.51 -14.69
C GLY A 250 -30.74 -5.22 -13.88
N ASN A 251 -31.73 -5.10 -13.02
CA ASN A 251 -31.82 -3.98 -12.11
C ASN A 251 -30.70 -4.05 -11.08
N PRO A 252 -30.00 -2.96 -10.77
CA PRO A 252 -28.86 -2.96 -9.86
C PRO A 252 -29.16 -3.58 -8.49
N GLY A 253 -28.26 -4.47 -8.03
CA GLY A 253 -28.36 -5.19 -6.78
C GLY A 253 -29.27 -6.44 -6.82
N ILE A 254 -29.85 -6.81 -7.95
CA ILE A 254 -30.66 -8.03 -8.05
C ILE A 254 -29.77 -9.25 -8.27
N ILE A 255 -30.04 -10.32 -7.53
CA ILE A 255 -29.42 -11.64 -7.72
C ILE A 255 -30.08 -12.31 -8.93
N LEU A 256 -29.31 -12.58 -9.97
CA LEU A 256 -29.82 -13.05 -11.26
C LEU A 256 -29.94 -14.57 -11.36
N ASP A 257 -29.12 -15.31 -10.61
CA ASP A 257 -29.07 -16.78 -10.70
C ASP A 257 -28.57 -17.44 -9.40
N SER A 258 -28.54 -18.77 -9.41
CA SER A 258 -28.10 -19.59 -8.27
C SER A 258 -26.58 -19.55 -8.03
N GLU A 259 -25.81 -19.06 -8.97
CA GLU A 259 -24.35 -18.90 -8.88
C GLU A 259 -23.93 -17.56 -8.26
N LEU A 260 -24.92 -16.79 -7.78
CA LEU A 260 -24.75 -15.46 -7.19
C LEU A 260 -24.23 -14.43 -8.18
N THR A 261 -24.69 -14.46 -9.43
CA THR A 261 -24.49 -13.33 -10.34
C THR A 261 -25.34 -12.15 -9.87
N ILE A 262 -24.73 -11.01 -9.64
CA ILE A 262 -25.40 -9.81 -9.10
C ILE A 262 -25.32 -8.71 -10.13
N SER A 263 -26.47 -8.14 -10.50
CA SER A 263 -26.53 -7.05 -11.47
C SER A 263 -26.01 -5.74 -10.88
N CYS A 264 -25.38 -4.95 -11.72
CA CYS A 264 -24.77 -3.66 -11.40
C CYS A 264 -25.44 -2.56 -12.24
N GLY A 265 -24.95 -1.32 -12.13
CA GLY A 265 -25.43 -0.20 -12.96
C GLY A 265 -25.19 -0.40 -14.46
N ASP A 266 -24.17 -1.17 -14.80
CA ASP A 266 -23.98 -1.82 -16.12
C ASP A 266 -23.47 -3.25 -15.90
N ASN A 267 -23.81 -4.20 -16.78
CA ASN A 267 -23.38 -5.59 -16.64
C ASN A 267 -23.63 -6.18 -15.23
N SER A 268 -22.91 -7.21 -14.86
CA SER A 268 -23.01 -7.89 -13.56
C SER A 268 -21.64 -8.30 -13.05
N ILE A 269 -21.54 -8.64 -11.76
CA ILE A 269 -20.40 -9.34 -11.22
C ILE A 269 -20.82 -10.71 -10.69
N GLN A 270 -19.90 -11.67 -10.74
CA GLN A 270 -20.01 -12.95 -10.06
C GLN A 270 -18.89 -13.05 -9.04
N PRO A 271 -19.19 -13.12 -7.75
CA PRO A 271 -18.19 -13.35 -6.71
C PRO A 271 -17.50 -14.70 -6.87
N ILE A 272 -16.20 -14.75 -6.62
CA ILE A 272 -15.39 -15.96 -6.63
C ILE A 272 -15.01 -16.34 -5.20
N GLN A 273 -14.62 -15.34 -4.38
CA GLN A 273 -14.26 -15.52 -2.97
C GLN A 273 -15.06 -14.59 -2.08
N LEU A 274 -15.70 -15.16 -1.05
CA LEU A 274 -16.53 -14.44 -0.09
C LEU A 274 -16.18 -14.80 1.35
N GLN A 275 -16.60 -13.91 2.27
CA GLN A 275 -16.46 -14.11 3.70
C GLN A 275 -17.68 -13.59 4.44
N ARG A 276 -18.27 -14.41 5.29
CA ARG A 276 -19.25 -13.99 6.30
C ARG A 276 -18.54 -13.35 7.49
N ALA A 277 -19.25 -12.49 8.22
CA ALA A 277 -18.70 -11.84 9.41
C ALA A 277 -18.14 -12.89 10.41
N GLY A 278 -16.85 -12.73 10.79
CA GLY A 278 -16.17 -13.61 11.75
C GLY A 278 -15.86 -15.03 11.24
N LYS A 279 -16.07 -15.33 9.95
CA LYS A 279 -15.78 -16.64 9.36
C LYS A 279 -14.56 -16.61 8.46
N LYS A 280 -14.13 -17.77 7.94
CA LYS A 280 -13.05 -17.89 6.94
C LYS A 280 -13.52 -17.42 5.57
N ILE A 281 -12.56 -17.02 4.72
CA ILE A 281 -12.80 -16.80 3.30
C ILE A 281 -13.05 -18.16 2.65
N LEU A 282 -14.09 -18.26 1.82
CA LEU A 282 -14.48 -19.46 1.08
C LEU A 282 -14.60 -19.12 -0.41
N ASN A 283 -14.36 -20.09 -1.28
CA ASN A 283 -14.76 -19.98 -2.67
C ASN A 283 -16.31 -20.02 -2.77
N ILE A 284 -16.85 -19.54 -3.89
CA ILE A 284 -18.29 -19.38 -4.07
C ILE A 284 -19.06 -20.69 -3.88
N ASN A 285 -18.57 -21.82 -4.38
CA ASN A 285 -19.24 -23.11 -4.31
C ASN A 285 -19.41 -23.56 -2.85
N ASP A 286 -18.33 -23.52 -2.07
CA ASP A 286 -18.35 -23.87 -0.64
C ASP A 286 -19.20 -22.89 0.17
N PHE A 287 -19.16 -21.60 -0.20
CA PHE A 287 -19.97 -20.57 0.46
C PHE A 287 -21.46 -20.85 0.29
N LEU A 288 -21.92 -21.20 -0.93
CA LEU A 288 -23.32 -21.45 -1.23
C LEU A 288 -23.88 -22.75 -0.64
N LEU A 289 -23.03 -23.71 -0.24
CA LEU A 289 -23.45 -24.89 0.53
C LEU A 289 -23.99 -24.49 1.90
N GLY A 290 -23.36 -23.52 2.55
CA GLY A 290 -23.69 -23.10 3.92
C GLY A 290 -24.48 -21.80 4.04
N PHE A 291 -24.72 -21.07 2.94
CA PHE A 291 -25.42 -19.80 2.93
C PHE A 291 -26.25 -19.61 1.64
N LYS A 292 -27.55 -19.44 1.80
CA LYS A 292 -28.48 -19.38 0.66
C LYS A 292 -28.86 -17.94 0.32
N PHE A 293 -28.78 -17.61 -0.94
CA PHE A 293 -29.35 -16.40 -1.55
C PHE A 293 -30.62 -16.73 -2.32
N SER A 294 -31.54 -15.80 -2.38
CA SER A 294 -32.78 -15.96 -3.16
C SER A 294 -32.62 -15.23 -4.51
N VAL A 295 -32.79 -15.96 -5.61
CA VAL A 295 -32.81 -15.39 -6.95
C VAL A 295 -33.97 -14.38 -7.06
N GLY A 296 -33.71 -13.24 -7.67
CA GLY A 296 -34.63 -12.11 -7.79
C GLY A 296 -34.66 -11.18 -6.57
N GLU A 297 -33.97 -11.51 -5.46
CA GLU A 297 -33.91 -10.65 -4.27
C GLU A 297 -32.90 -9.51 -4.49
N LYS A 298 -33.21 -8.31 -3.97
CA LYS A 298 -32.33 -7.15 -4.02
C LYS A 298 -31.39 -7.10 -2.81
N ILE A 299 -30.11 -6.88 -3.06
CA ILE A 299 -29.06 -6.69 -2.05
C ILE A 299 -28.84 -5.19 -1.81
N ASN A 300 -28.51 -4.81 -0.56
CA ASN A 300 -28.29 -3.42 -0.16
C ASN A 300 -26.81 -3.14 0.24
#